data_df1272624514d414cd450fe72da9e660
#
_entry.id   df1272624514d414cd450fe72da9e660
#
_cell.length_a   1.000
_cell.length_b   1.000
_cell.length_c   1.000
_cell.angle_alpha   90.00
_cell.angle_beta   90.00
_cell.angle_gamma   90.00
#
_symmetry.space_group_name_H-M   'P 1'
#
loop_
_entity.id
_entity.type
_entity.pdbx_description
1 polymer ?
#
loop_
_entity_poly.entity_id
_entity_poly.type
_entity_poly.pdbx_seq_one_letter_code
_entity_poly.pdbx_strand_id
1 'polypeptide(L)'
;MGAAYAGYQVQENANTVQAEVEKALLVYFKKKLTLTGSSRTDTGVHALQNFFHFDCDFEIPDQKIYNLNALLPPDIAISSVVKVAENAHCRFDALSREYKYYIYGKKDPFLSGRAYYFPYTIDVDLLQSAAIVLKEYKDFTSFSKRNTQVKNCVCNIIESKWLKDGDCLVYYVKANRFLRGMVRGLTSTMLQVGRKKITLLQFREIIESRDCTKADFAVPGHGLFLIKVNFPNEIWSLE
;
A
#
# COMPACT_ATOMS: atom_id res chain seq x y z
N MET A 1 -8.93 -2.39 7.87
CA MET A 1 -7.95 -1.59 8.66
C MET A 1 -6.73 -2.44 8.94
N GLY A 2 -5.50 -1.90 8.90
CA GLY A 2 -4.27 -2.73 9.00
C GLY A 2 -3.51 -2.62 10.34
N ALA A 3 -3.96 -1.75 11.25
CA ALA A 3 -3.21 -1.42 12.47
C ALA A 3 -2.96 -2.63 13.39
N ALA A 4 -3.87 -3.60 13.41
CA ALA A 4 -3.79 -4.80 14.24
C ALA A 4 -3.01 -5.97 13.58
N TYR A 5 -2.47 -5.78 12.37
CA TYR A 5 -1.91 -6.86 11.56
C TYR A 5 -0.43 -6.65 11.26
N ALA A 6 0.31 -7.75 11.19
CA ALA A 6 1.71 -7.78 10.74
C ALA A 6 1.86 -7.64 9.22
N GLY A 7 0.85 -7.05 8.57
CA GLY A 7 0.73 -6.84 7.14
C GLY A 7 -0.28 -7.78 6.48
N TYR A 8 -0.27 -7.79 5.14
CA TYR A 8 -1.23 -8.59 4.38
C TYR A 8 -0.86 -10.08 4.35
N GLN A 9 0.36 -10.41 3.92
CA GLN A 9 0.77 -11.78 3.59
C GLN A 9 0.97 -12.64 4.84
N VAL A 10 0.53 -13.92 4.78
CA VAL A 10 0.75 -14.93 5.83
C VAL A 10 2.22 -15.00 6.20
N GLN A 11 2.49 -15.00 7.50
CA GLN A 11 3.79 -15.16 8.13
C GLN A 11 3.65 -16.12 9.31
N GLU A 12 4.72 -16.88 9.60
CA GLU A 12 4.76 -17.71 10.80
C GLU A 12 4.64 -16.85 12.06
N ASN A 13 3.81 -17.28 13.00
CA ASN A 13 3.60 -16.66 14.30
C ASN A 13 3.17 -15.19 14.28
N ALA A 14 2.49 -14.75 13.21
CA ALA A 14 2.00 -13.38 13.09
C ALA A 14 0.55 -13.33 12.59
N ASN A 15 -0.26 -12.45 13.21
CA ASN A 15 -1.60 -12.17 12.73
C ASN A 15 -1.53 -11.33 11.44
N THR A 16 -2.14 -11.81 10.35
CA THR A 16 -2.11 -11.16 9.04
C THR A 16 -3.49 -11.15 8.39
N VAL A 17 -3.75 -10.17 7.54
CA VAL A 17 -5.05 -10.04 6.85
C VAL A 17 -5.36 -11.28 6.01
N GLN A 18 -4.38 -11.81 5.27
CA GLN A 18 -4.56 -13.02 4.46
C GLN A 18 -4.94 -14.23 5.32
N ALA A 19 -4.30 -14.43 6.47
CA ALA A 19 -4.59 -15.56 7.35
C ALA A 19 -6.02 -15.49 7.89
N GLU A 20 -6.52 -14.32 8.27
CA GLU A 20 -7.91 -14.17 8.75
C GLU A 20 -8.92 -14.44 7.63
N VAL A 21 -8.67 -13.98 6.41
CA VAL A 21 -9.55 -14.25 5.27
C VAL A 21 -9.52 -15.74 4.90
N GLU A 22 -8.36 -16.39 4.83
CA GLU A 22 -8.22 -17.81 4.55
C GLU A 22 -8.93 -18.67 5.62
N LYS A 23 -8.85 -18.26 6.88
CA LYS A 23 -9.57 -18.91 7.99
C LYS A 23 -11.08 -18.79 7.84
N ALA A 24 -11.60 -17.61 7.51
CA ALA A 24 -13.03 -17.41 7.28
C ALA A 24 -13.53 -18.26 6.10
N LEU A 25 -12.78 -18.32 4.99
CA LEU A 25 -13.09 -19.18 3.85
C LEU A 25 -13.09 -20.67 4.23
N LEU A 26 -12.09 -21.13 4.99
CA LEU A 26 -12.00 -22.50 5.48
C LEU A 26 -13.19 -22.87 6.36
N VAL A 27 -13.59 -22.00 7.29
CA VAL A 27 -14.74 -22.23 8.17
C VAL A 27 -16.03 -22.32 7.37
N TYR A 28 -16.21 -21.44 6.39
CA TYR A 28 -17.44 -21.35 5.60
C TYR A 28 -17.56 -22.48 4.57
N PHE A 29 -16.53 -22.68 3.74
CA PHE A 29 -16.57 -23.66 2.63
C PHE A 29 -16.09 -25.04 3.00
N LYS A 30 -15.49 -25.21 4.20
CA LYS A 30 -14.85 -26.47 4.64
C LYS A 30 -13.76 -26.97 3.70
N LYS A 31 -13.20 -26.07 2.88
CA LYS A 31 -12.11 -26.31 1.93
C LYS A 31 -11.00 -25.31 2.18
N LYS A 32 -9.75 -25.77 2.14
CA LYS A 32 -8.58 -24.89 2.22
C LYS A 32 -8.41 -24.18 0.89
N LEU A 33 -8.54 -22.87 0.89
CA LEU A 33 -8.30 -21.99 -0.26
C LEU A 33 -7.09 -21.11 0.05
N THR A 34 -6.11 -21.12 -0.84
CA THR A 34 -4.90 -20.30 -0.68
C THR A 34 -5.03 -19.05 -1.52
N LEU A 35 -4.91 -17.89 -0.87
CA LEU A 35 -5.10 -16.60 -1.52
C LEU A 35 -3.79 -16.06 -2.10
N THR A 36 -3.87 -15.51 -3.31
CA THR A 36 -2.82 -14.70 -3.93
C THR A 36 -3.26 -13.24 -3.93
N GLY A 37 -2.55 -12.37 -3.20
CA GLY A 37 -2.89 -10.96 -3.09
C GLY A 37 -2.27 -10.09 -4.16
N SER A 38 -2.99 -9.05 -4.61
CA SER A 38 -2.51 -8.08 -5.60
C SER A 38 -1.44 -7.14 -5.03
N SER A 39 -1.55 -6.82 -3.74
CA SER A 39 -0.64 -5.89 -3.06
C SER A 39 -0.31 -6.39 -1.66
N ARG A 40 0.99 -6.57 -1.41
CA ARG A 40 1.51 -7.01 -0.11
C ARG A 40 1.82 -5.78 0.71
N THR A 41 0.89 -5.38 1.59
CA THR A 41 1.09 -4.26 2.49
C THR A 41 1.96 -4.65 3.69
N ASP A 42 2.77 -3.70 4.17
CA ASP A 42 3.61 -3.87 5.37
C ASP A 42 2.76 -3.81 6.66
N THR A 43 3.38 -4.14 7.79
CA THR A 43 2.78 -4.04 9.13
C THR A 43 2.14 -2.68 9.37
N GLY A 44 0.91 -2.67 9.85
CA GLY A 44 0.13 -1.49 10.19
C GLY A 44 -0.44 -0.70 9.01
N VAL A 45 -0.12 -1.06 7.77
CA VAL A 45 -0.60 -0.37 6.55
C VAL A 45 -2.05 -0.74 6.29
N HIS A 46 -2.86 0.28 6.01
CA HIS A 46 -4.29 0.12 5.68
C HIS A 46 -4.51 -0.11 4.19
N ALA A 47 -5.66 -0.67 3.85
CA ALA A 47 -6.15 -0.74 2.48
C ALA A 47 -7.64 -0.42 2.44
N LEU A 48 -8.02 0.61 1.67
CA LEU A 48 -9.43 0.86 1.34
C LEU A 48 -9.92 -0.11 0.28
N GLN A 49 -8.99 -0.55 -0.59
CA GLN A 49 -9.24 -1.55 -1.60
C GLN A 49 -7.99 -2.42 -1.76
N ASN A 50 -8.15 -3.74 -1.77
CA ASN A 50 -7.14 -4.70 -2.18
C ASN A 50 -7.83 -5.87 -2.86
N PHE A 51 -7.12 -6.62 -3.67
CA PHE A 51 -7.67 -7.78 -4.39
C PHE A 51 -6.85 -9.02 -4.08
N PHE A 52 -7.52 -10.15 -4.09
CA PHE A 52 -6.88 -11.45 -4.10
C PHE A 52 -7.66 -12.39 -5.02
N HIS A 53 -7.00 -13.40 -5.54
CA HIS A 53 -7.65 -14.48 -6.26
C HIS A 53 -7.31 -15.82 -5.64
N PHE A 54 -8.13 -16.80 -5.94
CA PHE A 54 -7.96 -18.21 -5.62
C PHE A 54 -8.74 -19.05 -6.63
N ASP A 55 -8.35 -20.30 -6.79
CA ASP A 55 -9.05 -21.25 -7.62
C ASP A 55 -10.04 -22.05 -6.77
N CYS A 56 -11.24 -22.29 -7.28
CA CYS A 56 -12.26 -23.15 -6.64
C CYS A 56 -13.10 -23.83 -7.70
N ASP A 57 -13.68 -25.00 -7.32
CA ASP A 57 -14.55 -25.84 -8.12
C ASP A 57 -16.05 -25.61 -7.88
N PHE A 58 -16.40 -24.46 -7.30
CA PHE A 58 -17.77 -24.08 -6.93
C PHE A 58 -18.01 -22.58 -7.13
N GLU A 59 -19.28 -22.22 -7.30
CA GLU A 59 -19.68 -20.83 -7.40
C GLU A 59 -19.88 -20.19 -6.02
N ILE A 60 -19.58 -18.89 -5.93
CA ILE A 60 -19.77 -18.08 -4.74
C ILE A 60 -20.80 -16.99 -5.03
N PRO A 61 -22.09 -17.24 -4.79
CA PRO A 61 -23.13 -16.23 -4.98
C PRO A 61 -22.95 -15.04 -4.03
N ASP A 62 -23.38 -13.86 -4.44
CA ASP A 62 -23.28 -12.61 -3.65
C ASP A 62 -23.90 -12.70 -2.26
N GLN A 63 -25.00 -13.46 -2.09
CA GLN A 63 -25.63 -13.68 -0.79
C GLN A 63 -24.68 -14.30 0.26
N LYS A 64 -23.63 -15.00 -0.18
CA LYS A 64 -22.63 -15.61 0.71
C LYS A 64 -21.64 -14.61 1.27
N ILE A 65 -21.50 -13.41 0.66
CA ILE A 65 -20.58 -12.35 1.12
C ILE A 65 -20.96 -11.88 2.54
N TYR A 66 -22.26 -11.75 2.82
CA TYR A 66 -22.73 -11.41 4.17
C TYR A 66 -22.24 -12.41 5.22
N ASN A 67 -22.38 -13.71 4.94
CA ASN A 67 -21.97 -14.76 5.84
C ASN A 67 -20.46 -14.84 6.04
N LEU A 68 -19.69 -14.60 4.97
CA LEU A 68 -18.22 -14.50 5.06
C LEU A 68 -17.79 -13.32 5.93
N ASN A 69 -18.43 -12.16 5.74
CA ASN A 69 -18.15 -10.97 6.55
C ASN A 69 -18.53 -11.16 8.03
N ALA A 70 -19.54 -11.96 8.34
CA ALA A 70 -19.89 -12.30 9.72
C ALA A 70 -18.82 -13.17 10.44
N LEU A 71 -17.97 -13.86 9.68
CA LEU A 71 -16.85 -14.66 10.21
C LEU A 71 -15.54 -13.85 10.31
N LEU A 72 -15.47 -12.71 9.65
CA LEU A 72 -14.27 -11.86 9.64
C LEU A 72 -14.22 -10.93 10.87
N PRO A 73 -13.02 -10.54 11.31
CA PRO A 73 -12.87 -9.47 12.27
C PRO A 73 -13.49 -8.15 11.75
N PRO A 74 -13.97 -7.26 12.63
CA PRO A 74 -14.70 -6.05 12.25
C PRO A 74 -13.89 -5.04 11.43
N ASP A 75 -12.59 -5.21 11.35
CA ASP A 75 -11.65 -4.36 10.61
C ASP A 75 -11.26 -4.94 9.23
N ILE A 76 -11.83 -6.09 8.84
CA ILE A 76 -11.72 -6.70 7.50
C ILE A 76 -13.11 -6.91 6.92
N ALA A 77 -13.31 -6.48 5.66
CA ALA A 77 -14.56 -6.73 4.94
C ALA A 77 -14.28 -7.16 3.50
N ILE A 78 -15.02 -8.15 3.01
CA ILE A 78 -15.10 -8.54 1.60
C ILE A 78 -16.25 -7.75 0.97
N SER A 79 -15.95 -6.98 -0.07
CA SER A 79 -16.94 -6.14 -0.76
C SER A 79 -17.65 -6.89 -1.89
N SER A 80 -16.91 -7.72 -2.63
CA SER A 80 -17.44 -8.49 -3.76
C SER A 80 -16.58 -9.71 -4.04
N VAL A 81 -17.17 -10.70 -4.70
CA VAL A 81 -16.47 -11.86 -5.27
C VAL A 81 -16.94 -11.97 -6.72
N VAL A 82 -16.01 -12.00 -7.64
CA VAL A 82 -16.31 -12.08 -9.07
C VAL A 82 -15.52 -13.22 -9.71
N LYS A 83 -16.14 -13.92 -10.66
CA LYS A 83 -15.46 -14.89 -11.49
C LYS A 83 -14.64 -14.15 -12.53
N VAL A 84 -13.44 -14.59 -12.78
CA VAL A 84 -12.51 -14.03 -13.79
C VAL A 84 -11.97 -15.14 -14.67
N ALA A 85 -11.30 -14.80 -15.76
CA ALA A 85 -10.66 -15.79 -16.64
C ALA A 85 -9.61 -16.63 -15.87
N GLU A 86 -9.43 -17.90 -16.28
CA GLU A 86 -8.52 -18.83 -15.60
C GLU A 86 -7.06 -18.36 -15.55
N ASN A 87 -6.62 -17.60 -16.54
CA ASN A 87 -5.28 -17.03 -16.60
C ASN A 87 -5.14 -15.69 -15.90
N ALA A 88 -6.21 -15.15 -15.31
CA ALA A 88 -6.18 -13.86 -14.61
C ALA A 88 -5.32 -13.93 -13.34
N HIS A 89 -4.46 -12.93 -13.15
CA HIS A 89 -3.58 -12.86 -11.99
C HIS A 89 -3.60 -11.48 -11.32
N CYS A 90 -4.27 -11.37 -10.18
CA CYS A 90 -4.53 -10.09 -9.50
C CYS A 90 -3.27 -9.23 -9.22
N ARG A 91 -2.08 -9.80 -9.17
CA ARG A 91 -0.85 -9.04 -8.95
C ARG A 91 -0.20 -8.56 -10.25
N PHE A 92 -0.18 -9.41 -11.27
CA PHE A 92 0.56 -9.14 -12.52
C PHE A 92 -0.27 -8.36 -13.51
N ASP A 93 -1.59 -8.56 -13.54
CA ASP A 93 -2.49 -7.83 -14.43
C ASP A 93 -2.87 -6.43 -13.91
N ALA A 94 -2.53 -6.11 -12.68
CA ALA A 94 -2.76 -4.79 -12.13
C ALA A 94 -1.86 -3.74 -12.79
N LEU A 95 -2.48 -2.78 -13.48
CA LEU A 95 -1.83 -1.70 -14.23
C LEU A 95 -1.16 -0.66 -13.34
N SER A 96 -1.79 -0.33 -12.21
CA SER A 96 -1.24 0.63 -11.26
C SER A 96 -1.83 0.46 -9.86
N ARG A 97 -1.14 1.05 -8.87
CA ARG A 97 -1.59 1.17 -7.48
C ARG A 97 -1.51 2.62 -7.07
N GLU A 98 -2.42 3.00 -6.17
CA GLU A 98 -2.51 4.35 -5.63
C GLU A 98 -2.43 4.28 -4.11
N TYR A 99 -1.60 5.13 -3.54
CA TYR A 99 -1.42 5.24 -2.09
C TYR A 99 -1.63 6.66 -1.61
N LYS A 100 -2.13 6.79 -0.39
CA LYS A 100 -2.13 8.04 0.39
C LYS A 100 -1.39 7.81 1.70
N TYR A 101 -0.52 8.75 2.07
CA TYR A 101 0.10 8.79 3.38
C TYR A 101 -0.36 10.03 4.13
N TYR A 102 -1.03 9.83 5.26
CA TYR A 102 -1.63 10.90 6.06
C TYR A 102 -0.70 11.31 7.21
N ILE A 103 -0.46 12.63 7.35
CA ILE A 103 0.23 13.22 8.49
C ILE A 103 -0.60 14.38 9.07
N TYR A 104 -0.50 14.61 10.38
CA TYR A 104 -1.18 15.69 11.07
C TYR A 104 -0.26 16.33 12.12
N GLY A 105 -0.39 17.65 12.31
CA GLY A 105 0.52 18.45 13.15
C GLY A 105 -0.02 18.76 14.54
N LYS A 106 -1.34 18.70 14.75
CA LYS A 106 -1.98 18.95 16.04
C LYS A 106 -2.53 17.63 16.58
N LYS A 107 -2.27 17.35 17.87
CA LYS A 107 -2.73 16.11 18.52
C LYS A 107 -4.25 15.96 18.36
N ASP A 108 -4.67 14.85 17.76
CA ASP A 108 -6.06 14.46 17.56
C ASP A 108 -6.22 12.95 17.84
N PRO A 109 -6.96 12.56 18.88
CA PRO A 109 -7.21 11.16 19.19
C PRO A 109 -7.96 10.39 18.09
N PHE A 110 -8.80 11.06 17.29
CA PHE A 110 -9.57 10.43 16.20
C PHE A 110 -8.72 10.10 14.97
N LEU A 111 -7.54 10.69 14.85
CA LEU A 111 -6.55 10.36 13.82
C LEU A 111 -5.52 9.31 14.28
N SER A 112 -5.51 8.98 15.56
CA SER A 112 -4.62 7.97 16.11
C SER A 112 -4.81 6.62 15.42
N GLY A 113 -3.70 5.99 15.00
CA GLY A 113 -3.72 4.72 14.25
C GLY A 113 -4.19 4.82 12.79
N ARG A 114 -4.50 6.03 12.27
CA ARG A 114 -4.93 6.27 10.89
C ARG A 114 -4.14 7.37 10.17
N ALA A 115 -3.34 8.13 10.91
CA ALA A 115 -2.45 9.15 10.38
C ALA A 115 -1.21 9.25 11.27
N TYR A 116 -0.10 9.73 10.75
CA TYR A 116 1.14 9.93 11.49
C TYR A 116 1.16 11.29 12.17
N TYR A 117 1.25 11.31 13.50
CA TYR A 117 1.44 12.55 14.25
C TYR A 117 2.83 13.10 14.01
N PHE A 118 2.93 14.27 13.37
CA PHE A 118 4.17 14.90 12.96
C PHE A 118 4.16 16.40 13.31
N PRO A 119 4.45 16.76 14.58
CA PRO A 119 4.27 18.12 15.12
C PRO A 119 5.40 19.09 14.73
N TYR A 120 6.00 18.91 13.58
CA TYR A 120 7.09 19.75 13.11
C TYR A 120 6.62 20.72 12.04
N THR A 121 7.24 21.91 12.00
CA THR A 121 7.04 22.86 10.89
C THR A 121 7.53 22.25 9.59
N ILE A 122 6.71 22.32 8.57
CA ILE A 122 6.96 21.78 7.25
C ILE A 122 6.77 22.88 6.21
N ASP A 123 7.73 23.00 5.32
CA ASP A 123 7.64 23.80 4.10
C ASP A 123 6.97 22.94 3.01
N VAL A 124 5.70 23.23 2.73
CA VAL A 124 4.88 22.43 1.80
C VAL A 124 5.35 22.59 0.35
N ASP A 125 5.89 23.75 -0.01
CA ASP A 125 6.39 23.99 -1.37
C ASP A 125 7.64 23.16 -1.65
N LEU A 126 8.50 22.98 -0.64
CA LEU A 126 9.65 22.09 -0.74
C LEU A 126 9.21 20.61 -0.84
N LEU A 127 8.17 20.20 -0.10
CA LEU A 127 7.60 18.86 -0.25
C LEU A 127 7.04 18.63 -1.65
N GLN A 128 6.31 19.61 -2.18
CA GLN A 128 5.75 19.52 -3.52
C GLN A 128 6.84 19.44 -4.58
N SER A 129 7.90 20.23 -4.44
CA SER A 129 9.08 20.19 -5.31
C SER A 129 9.75 18.81 -5.29
N ALA A 130 9.92 18.21 -4.10
CA ALA A 130 10.47 16.86 -3.97
C ALA A 130 9.55 15.80 -4.60
N ALA A 131 8.23 15.94 -4.46
CA ALA A 131 7.28 15.03 -5.07
C ALA A 131 7.30 15.07 -6.61
N ILE A 132 7.50 16.25 -7.20
CA ILE A 132 7.63 16.44 -8.64
C ILE A 132 8.90 15.77 -9.18
N VAL A 133 10.01 15.91 -8.49
CA VAL A 133 11.32 15.33 -8.85
C VAL A 133 11.22 13.80 -9.05
N LEU A 134 10.39 13.09 -8.27
CA LEU A 134 10.25 11.64 -8.40
C LEU A 134 9.83 11.19 -9.81
N LYS A 135 9.12 12.02 -10.56
CA LYS A 135 8.67 11.68 -11.93
C LYS A 135 9.79 11.68 -12.97
N GLU A 136 10.93 12.26 -12.63
CA GLU A 136 12.12 12.31 -13.50
C GLU A 136 12.93 11.01 -13.46
N TYR A 137 12.67 10.16 -12.44
CA TYR A 137 13.41 8.92 -12.19
C TYR A 137 12.58 7.68 -12.47
N LYS A 138 13.27 6.57 -12.72
CA LYS A 138 12.66 5.23 -12.89
C LYS A 138 13.28 4.21 -11.95
N ASP A 139 14.55 4.36 -11.59
CA ASP A 139 15.24 3.44 -10.67
C ASP A 139 15.08 3.95 -9.23
N PHE A 140 14.38 3.16 -8.42
CA PHE A 140 14.09 3.47 -7.03
C PHE A 140 14.79 2.51 -6.06
N THR A 141 15.98 2.01 -6.40
CA THR A 141 16.77 1.10 -5.57
C THR A 141 16.99 1.66 -4.16
N SER A 142 17.27 2.97 -4.03
CA SER A 142 17.41 3.64 -2.73
C SER A 142 16.16 3.57 -1.84
N PHE A 143 14.98 3.36 -2.42
CA PHE A 143 13.71 3.24 -1.70
C PHE A 143 13.18 1.80 -1.62
N SER A 144 14.03 0.82 -1.85
CA SER A 144 13.72 -0.60 -1.67
C SER A 144 14.35 -1.12 -0.37
N LYS A 145 13.55 -1.71 0.53
CA LYS A 145 14.12 -2.41 1.69
C LYS A 145 15.02 -3.56 1.23
N ARG A 146 16.07 -3.83 2.00
CA ARG A 146 17.00 -4.94 1.75
C ARG A 146 16.28 -6.30 1.76
N ASN A 147 16.92 -7.31 1.19
CA ASN A 147 16.43 -8.69 1.14
C ASN A 147 15.07 -8.85 0.47
N THR A 148 14.88 -8.20 -0.67
CA THR A 148 13.69 -8.36 -1.53
C THR A 148 14.02 -9.27 -2.72
N GLN A 149 13.08 -10.17 -3.05
CA GLN A 149 13.19 -11.08 -4.21
C GLN A 149 12.75 -10.39 -5.52
N VAL A 150 13.08 -9.10 -5.70
CA VAL A 150 12.70 -8.37 -6.92
C VAL A 150 13.80 -8.44 -7.97
N LYS A 151 13.44 -8.70 -9.22
CA LYS A 151 14.38 -8.78 -10.36
C LYS A 151 15.00 -7.41 -10.70
N ASN A 152 14.27 -6.33 -10.49
CA ASN A 152 14.72 -4.96 -10.71
C ASN A 152 13.95 -3.96 -9.83
N CYS A 153 14.50 -2.77 -9.65
CA CYS A 153 13.93 -1.68 -8.86
C CYS A 153 13.29 -0.58 -9.73
N VAL A 154 12.97 -0.90 -10.98
CA VAL A 154 12.35 0.07 -11.91
C VAL A 154 10.86 0.19 -11.61
N CYS A 155 10.42 1.44 -11.37
CA CYS A 155 9.04 1.82 -11.17
C CYS A 155 8.74 3.07 -12.02
N ASN A 156 7.53 3.15 -12.56
CA ASN A 156 7.07 4.33 -13.28
C ASN A 156 6.08 5.10 -12.41
N ILE A 157 6.50 6.24 -11.87
CA ILE A 157 5.64 7.14 -11.10
C ILE A 157 4.75 7.90 -12.09
N ILE A 158 3.45 7.66 -12.02
CA ILE A 158 2.43 8.30 -12.87
C ILE A 158 2.03 9.63 -12.26
N GLU A 159 1.81 9.64 -10.95
CA GLU A 159 1.41 10.84 -10.20
C GLU A 159 2.08 10.84 -8.82
N SER A 160 2.51 12.01 -8.38
CA SER A 160 3.15 12.21 -7.08
C SER A 160 2.93 13.66 -6.65
N LYS A 161 2.25 13.86 -5.52
CA LYS A 161 1.89 15.21 -5.03
C LYS A 161 1.54 15.20 -3.55
N TRP A 162 1.66 16.36 -2.92
CA TRP A 162 1.15 16.62 -1.59
C TRP A 162 -0.17 17.39 -1.66
N LEU A 163 -1.12 17.04 -0.83
CA LEU A 163 -2.48 17.59 -0.79
C LEU A 163 -2.85 17.91 0.65
N LYS A 164 -3.75 18.87 0.84
CA LYS A 164 -4.43 19.07 2.11
C LYS A 164 -5.78 18.34 2.09
N ASP A 165 -6.05 17.55 3.13
CA ASP A 165 -7.30 16.80 3.30
C ASP A 165 -7.75 16.96 4.76
N GLY A 166 -8.69 17.88 5.00
CA GLY A 166 -9.08 18.32 6.35
C GLY A 166 -7.87 18.89 7.13
N ASP A 167 -7.63 18.33 8.31
CA ASP A 167 -6.50 18.71 9.18
C ASP A 167 -5.21 17.92 8.86
N CYS A 168 -5.25 17.07 7.84
CA CYS A 168 -4.10 16.29 7.41
C CYS A 168 -3.41 16.92 6.20
N LEU A 169 -2.09 16.78 6.18
CA LEU A 169 -1.28 16.89 4.97
C LEU A 169 -1.08 15.47 4.43
N VAL A 170 -1.34 15.27 3.15
CA VAL A 170 -1.42 13.93 2.53
C VAL A 170 -0.48 13.84 1.36
N TYR A 171 0.41 12.85 1.40
CA TYR A 171 1.18 12.47 0.21
C TYR A 171 0.37 11.47 -0.61
N TYR A 172 0.04 11.83 -1.84
CA TYR A 172 -0.59 10.95 -2.82
C TYR A 172 0.42 10.51 -3.87
N VAL A 173 0.43 9.21 -4.17
CA VAL A 173 1.29 8.65 -5.21
C VAL A 173 0.60 7.52 -5.96
N LYS A 174 0.76 7.54 -7.30
CA LYS A 174 0.31 6.50 -8.23
C LYS A 174 1.50 6.02 -9.06
N ALA A 175 1.67 4.71 -9.17
CA ALA A 175 2.70 4.10 -10.00
C ALA A 175 2.24 2.76 -10.55
N ASN A 176 2.91 2.27 -11.60
CA ASN A 176 2.67 0.93 -12.14
C ASN A 176 2.96 -0.17 -11.11
N ARG A 177 3.98 0.02 -10.28
CA ARG A 177 4.34 -0.86 -9.16
C ARG A 177 5.06 -0.08 -8.07
N PHE A 178 5.15 -0.69 -6.89
CA PHE A 178 5.96 -0.19 -5.78
C PHE A 178 6.86 -1.30 -5.22
N LEU A 179 8.02 -0.91 -4.72
CA LEU A 179 8.95 -1.77 -4.00
C LEU A 179 8.54 -1.87 -2.53
N ARG A 180 9.06 -2.89 -1.83
CA ARG A 180 8.81 -3.06 -0.40
C ARG A 180 9.29 -1.84 0.38
N GLY A 181 8.40 -1.21 1.13
CA GLY A 181 8.67 -0.02 1.93
C GLY A 181 8.81 1.29 1.13
N MET A 182 8.71 1.25 -0.21
CA MET A 182 9.01 2.38 -1.08
C MET A 182 8.21 3.65 -0.72
N VAL A 183 6.89 3.57 -0.60
CA VAL A 183 6.07 4.76 -0.31
C VAL A 183 6.45 5.37 1.04
N ARG A 184 6.74 4.55 2.05
CA ARG A 184 7.21 5.02 3.36
C ARG A 184 8.58 5.68 3.26
N GLY A 185 9.50 5.09 2.52
CA GLY A 185 10.83 5.67 2.26
C GLY A 185 10.75 7.01 1.55
N LEU A 186 9.94 7.10 0.49
CA LEU A 186 9.69 8.35 -0.23
C LEU A 186 9.11 9.42 0.71
N THR A 187 8.05 9.09 1.44
CA THR A 187 7.40 10.01 2.39
C THR A 187 8.38 10.52 3.44
N SER A 188 9.10 9.60 4.10
CA SER A 188 10.02 9.95 5.18
C SER A 188 11.16 10.85 4.71
N THR A 189 11.75 10.52 3.56
CA THR A 189 12.86 11.31 3.00
C THR A 189 12.38 12.68 2.50
N MET A 190 11.19 12.77 1.88
CA MET A 190 10.60 14.08 1.52
C MET A 190 10.29 14.94 2.75
N LEU A 191 9.85 14.34 3.86
CA LEU A 191 9.66 15.08 5.12
C LEU A 191 10.97 15.70 5.63
N GLN A 192 12.12 15.11 5.37
CA GLN A 192 13.41 15.74 5.67
C GLN A 192 13.68 16.96 4.79
N VAL A 193 13.28 16.90 3.50
CA VAL A 193 13.35 18.09 2.61
C VAL A 193 12.43 19.20 3.12
N GLY A 194 11.15 18.90 3.41
CA GLY A 194 10.19 19.86 3.92
C GLY A 194 10.58 20.47 5.27
N ARG A 195 11.40 19.78 6.07
CA ARG A 195 11.99 20.29 7.31
C ARG A 195 13.30 21.03 7.10
N LYS A 196 13.78 21.15 5.88
CA LYS A 196 15.08 21.76 5.52
C LYS A 196 16.29 21.06 6.17
N LYS A 197 16.14 19.76 6.51
CA LYS A 197 17.24 18.91 7.01
C LYS A 197 18.16 18.45 5.88
N ILE A 198 17.60 18.24 4.71
CA ILE A 198 18.31 17.98 3.47
C ILE A 198 17.78 18.91 2.39
N THR A 199 18.64 19.26 1.43
CA THR A 199 18.27 20.06 0.27
C THR A 199 17.60 19.19 -0.80
N LEU A 200 16.94 19.82 -1.79
CA LEU A 200 16.40 19.12 -2.95
C LEU A 200 17.50 18.43 -3.77
N LEU A 201 18.70 19.03 -3.82
CA LEU A 201 19.87 18.42 -4.47
C LEU A 201 20.29 17.13 -3.76
N GLN A 202 20.40 17.16 -2.44
CA GLN A 202 20.72 15.96 -1.65
C GLN A 202 19.63 14.88 -1.78
N PHE A 203 18.37 15.26 -1.94
CA PHE A 203 17.31 14.31 -2.22
C PHE A 203 17.51 13.60 -3.57
N ARG A 204 17.93 14.34 -4.62
CA ARG A 204 18.32 13.75 -5.92
C ARG A 204 19.51 12.80 -5.77
N GLU A 205 20.55 13.22 -5.06
CA GLU A 205 21.74 12.39 -4.78
C GLU A 205 21.37 11.09 -4.06
N ILE A 206 20.38 11.10 -3.13
CA ILE A 206 19.87 9.91 -2.48
C ILE A 206 19.23 8.97 -3.52
N ILE A 207 18.40 9.47 -4.43
CA ILE A 207 17.77 8.64 -5.47
C ILE A 207 18.85 8.01 -6.36
N GLU A 208 19.79 8.82 -6.84
CA GLU A 208 20.84 8.44 -7.78
C GLU A 208 21.89 7.50 -7.19
N SER A 209 22.07 7.54 -5.88
CA SER A 209 23.04 6.68 -5.18
C SER A 209 22.71 5.19 -5.25
N ARG A 210 21.46 4.82 -5.53
CA ARG A 210 20.98 3.42 -5.52
C ARG A 210 21.32 2.67 -4.23
N ASP A 211 21.41 3.39 -3.12
CA ASP A 211 21.76 2.87 -1.81
C ASP A 211 20.63 3.13 -0.80
N CYS A 212 19.94 2.08 -0.39
CA CYS A 212 18.81 2.17 0.53
C CYS A 212 19.21 2.58 1.97
N THR A 213 20.50 2.63 2.30
CA THR A 213 20.96 3.12 3.60
C THR A 213 20.90 4.64 3.70
N LYS A 214 20.86 5.33 2.57
CA LYS A 214 20.77 6.80 2.49
C LYS A 214 19.35 7.32 2.57
N ALA A 215 18.35 6.50 2.24
CA ALA A 215 16.94 6.87 2.37
C ALA A 215 16.43 6.65 3.79
N ASP A 216 15.49 7.50 4.20
CA ASP A 216 14.83 7.36 5.50
C ASP A 216 13.53 6.56 5.38
N PHE A 217 13.31 5.60 6.28
CA PHE A 217 12.13 4.74 6.35
C PHE A 217 11.38 4.87 7.70
N ALA A 218 11.66 5.91 8.47
CA ALA A 218 11.21 6.03 9.86
C ALA A 218 9.69 6.22 10.02
N VAL A 219 8.99 6.72 8.99
CA VAL A 219 7.54 6.94 9.10
C VAL A 219 6.79 5.62 9.32
N PRO A 220 5.80 5.58 10.25
CA PRO A 220 5.08 4.37 10.61
C PRO A 220 4.14 3.88 9.51
N GLY A 221 3.73 2.59 9.58
CA GLY A 221 2.82 1.99 8.61
C GLY A 221 1.40 2.55 8.68
N HIS A 222 0.91 2.89 9.87
CA HIS A 222 -0.48 3.29 10.10
C HIS A 222 -0.89 4.63 9.45
N GLY A 223 0.05 5.42 8.96
CA GLY A 223 -0.27 6.59 8.12
C GLY A 223 -0.52 6.25 6.66
N LEU A 224 -0.16 5.03 6.22
CA LEU A 224 -0.20 4.61 4.81
C LEU A 224 -1.48 3.84 4.49
N PHE A 225 -2.12 4.21 3.38
CA PHE A 225 -3.29 3.56 2.82
C PHE A 225 -3.08 3.19 1.37
N LEU A 226 -3.26 1.91 1.03
CA LEU A 226 -3.53 1.49 -0.34
C LEU A 226 -4.96 1.91 -0.65
N ILE A 227 -5.16 2.87 -1.55
CA ILE A 227 -6.50 3.42 -1.82
C ILE A 227 -7.14 2.80 -3.05
N LYS A 228 -6.34 2.38 -4.03
CA LYS A 228 -6.85 1.79 -5.27
C LYS A 228 -5.83 0.88 -5.95
N VAL A 229 -6.33 -0.20 -6.54
CA VAL A 229 -5.61 -1.04 -7.50
C VAL A 229 -6.37 -0.98 -8.81
N ASN A 230 -5.72 -0.56 -9.88
CA ASN A 230 -6.35 -0.42 -11.19
C ASN A 230 -5.99 -1.63 -12.06
N PHE A 231 -7.01 -2.20 -12.69
CA PHE A 231 -6.90 -3.31 -13.63
C PHE A 231 -7.42 -2.87 -15.01
N PRO A 232 -7.05 -3.57 -16.08
CA PRO A 232 -7.73 -3.42 -17.36
C PRO A 232 -9.19 -3.86 -17.24
N ASN A 233 -10.09 -3.23 -18.02
CA ASN A 233 -11.53 -3.54 -17.93
C ASN A 233 -11.84 -4.98 -18.30
N GLU A 234 -11.06 -5.55 -19.20
CA GLU A 234 -11.20 -6.90 -19.76
C GLU A 234 -11.09 -7.99 -18.67
N ILE A 235 -10.39 -7.73 -17.56
CA ILE A 235 -10.26 -8.72 -16.48
C ILE A 235 -11.60 -9.05 -15.81
N TRP A 236 -12.58 -8.13 -15.90
CA TRP A 236 -13.91 -8.26 -15.30
C TRP A 236 -14.95 -8.83 -16.26
N SER A 237 -14.60 -8.98 -17.53
CA SER A 237 -15.46 -9.54 -18.58
C SER A 237 -15.18 -11.03 -18.69
N LEU A 238 -16.18 -11.85 -18.34
CA LEU A 238 -16.21 -13.24 -18.80
C LEU A 238 -16.83 -13.19 -20.21
N GLU A 239 -16.07 -13.47 -21.25
CA GLU A 239 -16.64 -13.85 -22.54
C GLU A 239 -17.33 -15.21 -22.44
#